data_de6deac768c23f4552da4a6bc0c22b44
#
_entry.id   de6deac768c23f4552da4a6bc0c22b44
#
_cell.length_a   1.000
_cell.length_b   1.000
_cell.length_c   1.000
_cell.angle_alpha   90.00
_cell.angle_beta   90.00
_cell.angle_gamma   90.00
#
_symmetry.space_group_name_H-M   'P 1'
#
loop_
_entity.id
_entity.type
_entity.pdbx_description
1 polymer ?
#
loop_
_entity_poly.entity_id
_entity_poly.type
_entity_poly.pdbx_seq_one_letter_code
_entity_poly.pdbx_strand_id
1 'polypeptide(L)'
;MKNIQEDIKTGNFKQAYLLYGEEAYLKQQYKHKLVQALNPEDDTMNFNHYEGRNIDVKELIDLCETMPFFADRRVVLLEDTGFFKNKCDELADYMKELPDYLCLIFVENEVDKRNRMYKAVSYTHLR
;
A
#
# COMPACT_ATOMS: atom_id res chain seq x y z
N MET A 1 13.04 8.74 -0.94
CA MET A 1 12.88 7.29 -0.78
C MET A 1 13.79 6.66 0.25
N LYS A 2 14.44 7.47 1.04
CA LYS A 2 15.30 6.94 2.12
C LYS A 2 14.55 6.04 3.09
N ASN A 3 13.32 6.41 3.42
CA ASN A 3 12.55 5.64 4.40
C ASN A 3 12.27 4.22 3.93
N ILE A 4 12.00 4.06 2.64
CA ILE A 4 11.74 2.74 2.08
C ILE A 4 13.00 1.88 2.11
N GLN A 5 14.14 2.45 1.71
CA GLN A 5 15.40 1.73 1.73
C GLN A 5 15.78 1.30 3.14
N GLU A 6 15.56 2.18 4.10
CA GLU A 6 15.85 1.87 5.50
C GLU A 6 14.92 0.77 6.01
N ASP A 7 13.64 0.85 5.69
CA ASP A 7 12.68 -0.16 6.12
C ASP A 7 13.04 -1.54 5.56
N ILE A 8 13.44 -1.59 4.29
CA ILE A 8 13.86 -2.83 3.66
C ILE A 8 15.11 -3.39 4.36
N LYS A 9 16.04 -2.51 4.66
CA LYS A 9 17.31 -2.92 5.28
C LYS A 9 17.10 -3.45 6.70
N THR A 10 16.24 -2.81 7.47
CA THR A 10 16.03 -3.15 8.87
C THR A 10 14.94 -4.20 9.09
N GLY A 11 14.06 -4.39 8.10
CA GLY A 11 12.91 -5.28 8.25
C GLY A 11 11.74 -4.65 8.99
N ASN A 12 11.83 -3.37 9.32
CA ASN A 12 10.77 -2.65 10.04
C ASN A 12 9.84 -1.96 9.06
N PHE A 13 8.91 -2.72 8.48
CA PHE A 13 8.00 -2.19 7.47
C PHE A 13 6.84 -1.44 8.09
N LYS A 14 6.37 -0.43 7.37
CA LYS A 14 5.18 0.32 7.73
C LYS A 14 3.95 -0.38 7.15
N GLN A 15 2.79 -0.02 7.64
CA GLN A 15 1.54 -0.64 7.20
C GLN A 15 1.03 -0.07 5.87
N ALA A 16 1.53 1.07 5.44
CA ALA A 16 1.12 1.67 4.18
C ALA A 16 2.27 2.43 3.55
N TYR A 17 2.40 2.28 2.23
CA TYR A 17 3.38 3.01 1.43
C TYR A 17 2.67 3.65 0.24
N LEU A 18 3.13 4.83 -0.14
CA LEU A 18 2.61 5.53 -1.31
C LEU A 18 3.79 5.93 -2.21
N LEU A 19 3.80 5.37 -3.40
CA LEU A 19 4.78 5.72 -4.44
C LEU A 19 4.05 6.49 -5.52
N TYR A 20 4.42 7.75 -5.73
CA TYR A 20 3.72 8.58 -6.72
C TYR A 20 4.70 9.52 -7.40
N GLY A 21 4.23 10.13 -8.49
CA GLY A 21 5.02 11.05 -9.26
C GLY A 21 5.17 10.60 -10.70
N GLU A 22 5.89 11.39 -11.50
CA GLU A 22 6.06 11.12 -12.92
C GLU A 22 7.24 10.20 -13.24
N GLU A 23 8.09 9.95 -12.27
CA GLU A 23 9.27 9.11 -12.45
C GLU A 23 8.89 7.64 -12.47
N ALA A 24 8.36 7.18 -13.60
CA ALA A 24 7.83 5.82 -13.73
C ALA A 24 8.88 4.76 -13.40
N TYR A 25 10.12 4.98 -13.84
CA TYR A 25 11.19 4.03 -13.59
C TYR A 25 11.48 3.85 -12.12
N LEU A 26 11.57 4.97 -11.39
CA LEU A 26 11.83 4.92 -9.95
C LEU A 26 10.67 4.27 -9.19
N LYS A 27 9.43 4.60 -9.57
CA LYS A 27 8.26 3.98 -8.95
C LYS A 27 8.31 2.47 -9.10
N GLN A 28 8.62 1.98 -10.29
CA GLN A 28 8.69 0.55 -10.55
C GLN A 28 9.82 -0.10 -9.76
N GLN A 29 10.98 0.56 -9.70
CA GLN A 29 12.10 0.04 -8.94
C GLN A 29 11.75 -0.14 -7.45
N TYR A 30 11.20 0.90 -6.84
CA TYR A 30 10.85 0.83 -5.42
C TYR A 30 9.69 -0.12 -5.16
N LYS A 31 8.74 -0.18 -6.08
CA LYS A 31 7.66 -1.16 -5.99
C LYS A 31 8.23 -2.58 -5.95
N HIS A 32 9.10 -2.90 -6.88
CA HIS A 32 9.69 -4.24 -6.94
C HIS A 32 10.52 -4.55 -5.70
N LYS A 33 11.28 -3.59 -5.21
CA LYS A 33 12.08 -3.78 -4.01
C LYS A 33 11.22 -4.04 -2.78
N LEU A 34 10.14 -3.27 -2.62
CA LEU A 34 9.24 -3.45 -1.51
C LEU A 34 8.52 -4.80 -1.57
N VAL A 35 7.98 -5.14 -2.75
CA VAL A 35 7.26 -6.40 -2.90
C VAL A 35 8.20 -7.57 -2.65
N GLN A 36 9.40 -7.52 -3.17
CA GLN A 36 10.36 -8.61 -2.96
C GLN A 36 10.77 -8.74 -1.50
N ALA A 37 10.95 -7.62 -0.83
CA ALA A 37 11.33 -7.63 0.59
C ALA A 37 10.19 -8.14 1.47
N LEU A 38 8.94 -7.79 1.13
CA LEU A 38 7.77 -8.19 1.90
C LEU A 38 7.29 -9.60 1.55
N ASN A 39 7.60 -10.07 0.36
CA ASN A 39 7.16 -11.37 -0.13
C ASN A 39 8.31 -12.08 -0.86
N PRO A 40 9.40 -12.42 -0.14
CA PRO A 40 10.60 -12.98 -0.76
C PRO A 40 10.38 -14.36 -1.36
N GLU A 41 9.39 -15.09 -0.91
CA GLU A 41 9.12 -16.45 -1.39
C GLU A 41 8.07 -16.49 -2.51
N ASP A 42 7.67 -15.31 -2.98
CA ASP A 42 6.67 -15.18 -4.05
C ASP A 42 5.37 -15.92 -3.70
N ASP A 43 4.94 -15.74 -2.46
CA ASP A 43 3.73 -16.35 -1.93
C ASP A 43 2.50 -15.69 -2.57
N THR A 44 1.67 -16.47 -3.25
CA THR A 44 0.45 -15.95 -3.87
C THR A 44 -0.76 -16.03 -2.97
N MET A 45 -0.67 -16.74 -1.85
CA MET A 45 -1.78 -16.88 -0.91
C MET A 45 -2.02 -15.61 -0.09
N ASN A 46 -0.93 -14.92 0.25
CA ASN A 46 -1.00 -13.75 1.12
C ASN A 46 -0.59 -12.45 0.41
N PHE A 47 -0.55 -12.49 -0.91
CA PHE A 47 -0.24 -11.34 -1.75
C PHE A 47 -1.35 -11.13 -2.76
N ASN A 48 -1.89 -9.91 -2.80
CA ASN A 48 -2.97 -9.55 -3.72
C ASN A 48 -2.60 -8.29 -4.49
N HIS A 49 -2.98 -8.24 -5.75
CA HIS A 49 -2.67 -7.12 -6.64
C HIS A 49 -3.96 -6.58 -7.24
N TYR A 50 -4.20 -5.31 -7.05
CA TYR A 50 -5.32 -4.59 -7.66
C TYR A 50 -4.77 -3.52 -8.58
N GLU A 51 -5.41 -3.33 -9.72
CA GLU A 51 -5.00 -2.31 -10.67
C GLU A 51 -6.24 -1.68 -11.30
N GLY A 52 -6.22 -0.34 -11.43
CA GLY A 52 -7.30 0.39 -12.08
C GLY A 52 -8.29 0.98 -11.10
N ARG A 53 -9.29 1.66 -11.66
CA ARG A 53 -10.21 2.49 -10.88
C ARG A 53 -11.54 1.82 -10.51
N ASN A 54 -11.70 0.56 -10.87
CA ASN A 54 -12.95 -0.17 -10.64
C ASN A 54 -12.87 -1.08 -9.44
N ILE A 55 -12.16 -0.67 -8.40
CA ILE A 55 -12.00 -1.46 -7.20
C ILE A 55 -13.18 -1.24 -6.27
N ASP A 56 -13.81 -2.33 -5.86
CA ASP A 56 -14.87 -2.28 -4.86
C ASP A 56 -14.21 -2.14 -3.48
N VAL A 57 -14.40 -0.98 -2.84
CA VAL A 57 -13.74 -0.66 -1.58
C VAL A 57 -14.16 -1.64 -0.47
N LYS A 58 -15.42 -2.06 -0.45
CA LYS A 58 -15.88 -3.00 0.57
C LYS A 58 -15.19 -4.35 0.44
N GLU A 59 -15.07 -4.85 -0.79
CA GLU A 59 -14.36 -6.09 -1.04
C GLU A 59 -12.89 -5.97 -0.67
N LEU A 60 -12.28 -4.81 -0.98
CA LEU A 60 -10.90 -4.56 -0.61
C LEU A 60 -10.70 -4.59 0.90
N ILE A 61 -11.58 -3.93 1.64
CA ILE A 61 -11.50 -3.92 3.09
C ILE A 61 -11.70 -5.32 3.65
N ASP A 62 -12.65 -6.07 3.11
CA ASP A 62 -12.88 -7.46 3.54
C ASP A 62 -11.63 -8.31 3.34
N LEU A 63 -10.96 -8.14 2.21
CA LEU A 63 -9.71 -8.83 1.96
C LEU A 63 -8.63 -8.44 2.96
N CYS A 64 -8.53 -7.14 3.24
CA CYS A 64 -7.55 -6.63 4.20
C CYS A 64 -7.79 -7.16 5.61
N GLU A 65 -9.04 -7.45 5.96
CA GLU A 65 -9.39 -7.98 7.27
C GLU A 65 -9.21 -9.50 7.36
N THR A 66 -8.86 -10.14 6.25
CA THR A 66 -8.61 -11.57 6.22
C THR A 66 -7.20 -11.85 6.73
N MET A 67 -7.09 -12.66 7.77
CA MET A 67 -5.79 -12.98 8.35
C MET A 67 -4.89 -13.71 7.36
N PRO A 68 -3.56 -13.49 7.44
CA PRO A 68 -2.63 -14.20 6.56
C PRO A 68 -2.72 -15.71 6.77
N PHE A 69 -2.51 -16.46 5.69
CA PHE A 69 -2.56 -17.91 5.72
C PHE A 69 -1.14 -18.44 5.84
N PHE A 70 -0.82 -18.98 7.00
CA PHE A 70 0.51 -19.52 7.32
C PHE A 70 1.64 -18.51 7.05
N ALA A 71 1.40 -17.24 7.35
CA ALA A 71 2.39 -16.18 7.17
C ALA A 71 2.16 -15.10 8.21
N ASP A 72 3.17 -14.26 8.42
CA ASP A 72 3.10 -13.17 9.40
C ASP A 72 2.40 -11.94 8.84
N ARG A 73 2.24 -11.86 7.53
CA ARG A 73 1.85 -10.63 6.86
C ARG A 73 1.02 -10.88 5.62
N ARG A 74 0.09 -9.95 5.37
CA ARG A 74 -0.64 -9.89 4.11
C ARG A 74 -0.23 -8.62 3.39
N VAL A 75 0.15 -8.74 2.12
CA VAL A 75 0.60 -7.62 1.31
C VAL A 75 -0.43 -7.37 0.20
N VAL A 76 -0.86 -6.13 0.05
CA VAL A 76 -1.79 -5.74 -1.01
C VAL A 76 -1.14 -4.62 -1.81
N LEU A 77 -0.93 -4.87 -3.10
CA LEU A 77 -0.36 -3.91 -4.02
C LEU A 77 -1.49 -3.29 -4.83
N LEU A 78 -1.59 -1.97 -4.81
CA LEU A 78 -2.66 -1.25 -5.52
C LEU A 78 -2.04 -0.22 -6.45
N GLU A 79 -2.37 -0.33 -7.74
CA GLU A 79 -1.79 0.54 -8.76
C GLU A 79 -2.86 1.31 -9.52
N ASP A 80 -2.63 2.59 -9.74
CA ASP A 80 -3.49 3.46 -10.56
C ASP A 80 -4.96 3.44 -10.14
N THR A 81 -5.19 3.44 -8.84
CA THR A 81 -6.55 3.32 -8.29
C THR A 81 -7.33 4.62 -8.31
N GLY A 82 -6.64 5.75 -8.29
CA GLY A 82 -7.29 7.06 -8.20
C GLY A 82 -7.74 7.43 -6.78
N PHE A 83 -7.48 6.60 -5.80
CA PHE A 83 -7.91 6.87 -4.41
C PHE A 83 -7.29 8.13 -3.82
N PHE A 84 -6.14 8.54 -4.34
CA PHE A 84 -5.42 9.70 -3.82
C PHE A 84 -5.75 10.99 -4.58
N LYS A 85 -6.60 10.91 -5.58
CA LYS A 85 -7.06 12.06 -6.35
C LYS A 85 -8.56 12.27 -6.20
N ASN A 86 -9.31 11.19 -6.16
CA ASN A 86 -10.76 11.22 -5.99
C ASN A 86 -11.11 10.96 -4.54
N LYS A 87 -12.30 11.41 -4.15
CA LYS A 87 -12.76 11.26 -2.77
C LYS A 87 -13.05 9.80 -2.46
N CYS A 88 -12.51 9.29 -1.35
CA CYS A 88 -12.78 7.94 -0.90
C CYS A 88 -12.72 7.92 0.62
N ASP A 89 -13.79 8.40 1.25
CA ASP A 89 -13.83 8.55 2.71
C ASP A 89 -13.80 7.22 3.44
N GLU A 90 -14.47 6.22 2.89
CA GLU A 90 -14.54 4.91 3.53
C GLU A 90 -13.14 4.30 3.71
N LEU A 91 -12.35 4.33 2.66
CA LEU A 91 -10.99 3.79 2.73
C LEU A 91 -10.09 4.68 3.59
N ALA A 92 -10.26 5.99 3.52
CA ALA A 92 -9.49 6.91 4.35
C ALA A 92 -9.73 6.67 5.84
N ASP A 93 -10.97 6.40 6.21
CA ASP A 93 -11.30 6.08 7.60
C ASP A 93 -10.69 4.74 8.00
N TYR A 94 -10.71 3.77 7.08
CA TYR A 94 -10.13 2.46 7.35
C TYR A 94 -8.61 2.53 7.57
N MET A 95 -7.94 3.47 6.92
CA MET A 95 -6.49 3.62 7.07
C MET A 95 -6.07 3.89 8.52
N LYS A 96 -6.99 4.31 9.36
CA LYS A 96 -6.71 4.56 10.78
C LYS A 96 -6.79 3.30 11.63
N GLU A 97 -7.31 2.22 11.07
CA GLU A 97 -7.61 1.00 11.80
C GLU A 97 -7.05 -0.25 11.13
N LEU A 98 -5.93 -0.10 10.43
CA LEU A 98 -5.33 -1.22 9.71
C LEU A 98 -4.90 -2.34 10.66
N PRO A 99 -5.18 -3.61 10.32
CA PRO A 99 -4.66 -4.73 11.12
C PRO A 99 -3.14 -4.75 11.12
N ASP A 100 -2.56 -5.23 12.20
CA ASP A 100 -1.10 -5.24 12.39
C ASP A 100 -0.37 -6.05 11.31
N TYR A 101 -1.01 -7.08 10.77
CA TYR A 101 -0.40 -7.95 9.77
C TYR A 101 -0.44 -7.38 8.36
N LEU A 102 -1.15 -6.28 8.15
CA LEU A 102 -1.41 -5.76 6.81
C LEU A 102 -0.37 -4.76 6.37
N CYS A 103 0.06 -4.87 5.10
CA CYS A 103 0.91 -3.88 4.48
C CYS A 103 0.31 -3.53 3.12
N LEU A 104 -0.05 -2.26 2.93
CA LEU A 104 -0.60 -1.75 1.68
C LEU A 104 0.47 -0.98 0.93
N ILE A 105 0.61 -1.26 -0.36
CA ILE A 105 1.53 -0.52 -1.23
C ILE A 105 0.69 0.12 -2.33
N PHE A 106 0.68 1.45 -2.36
CA PHE A 106 -0.03 2.21 -3.39
C PHE A 106 0.98 2.77 -4.38
N VAL A 107 0.74 2.55 -5.66
CA VAL A 107 1.55 3.13 -6.74
C VAL A 107 0.63 3.95 -7.61
N GLU A 108 0.79 5.27 -7.58
CA GLU A 108 -0.13 6.19 -8.25
C GLU A 108 0.65 7.16 -9.14
N ASN A 109 0.00 7.61 -10.20
CA ASN A 109 0.58 8.64 -11.07
C ASN A 109 0.31 10.03 -10.54
N GLU A 110 -0.88 10.24 -10.02
CA GLU A 110 -1.30 11.56 -9.53
C GLU A 110 -1.88 11.46 -8.14
N VAL A 111 -1.53 12.43 -7.29
CA VAL A 111 -2.13 12.55 -5.97
C VAL A 111 -2.52 14.01 -5.76
N ASP A 112 -3.58 14.23 -4.98
CA ASP A 112 -3.95 15.55 -4.49
C ASP A 112 -3.57 15.58 -3.01
N LYS A 113 -2.64 16.44 -2.64
CA LYS A 113 -2.14 16.48 -1.27
C LYS A 113 -3.19 16.94 -0.27
N ARG A 114 -4.31 17.47 -0.75
CA ARG A 114 -5.44 17.83 0.11
C ARG A 114 -6.37 16.64 0.34
N ASN A 115 -6.17 15.57 -0.40
CA ASN A 115 -6.99 14.36 -0.35
C ASN A 115 -6.82 13.66 1.01
N ARG A 116 -7.92 13.15 1.57
CA ARG A 116 -7.89 12.47 2.86
C ARG A 116 -7.01 11.23 2.86
N MET A 117 -7.00 10.47 1.75
CA MET A 117 -6.13 9.30 1.64
C MET A 117 -4.66 9.70 1.72
N TYR A 118 -4.28 10.77 1.02
CA TYR A 118 -2.90 11.24 1.07
C TYR A 118 -2.51 11.62 2.49
N LYS A 119 -3.39 12.34 3.18
CA LYS A 119 -3.12 12.75 4.56
C LYS A 119 -3.03 11.56 5.49
N ALA A 120 -3.91 10.57 5.30
CA ALA A 120 -3.92 9.37 6.14
C ALA A 120 -2.63 8.56 5.99
N VAL A 121 -2.17 8.35 4.75
CA VAL A 121 -0.95 7.59 4.49
C VAL A 121 0.27 8.38 4.97
N SER A 122 0.34 9.66 4.66
CA SER A 122 1.47 10.51 5.10
C SER A 122 1.56 10.54 6.61
N TYR A 123 0.43 10.67 7.28
CA TYR A 123 0.42 10.68 8.73
C TYR A 123 0.88 9.33 9.29
N THR A 124 0.51 8.26 8.63
CA THR A 124 0.81 6.91 9.09
C THR A 124 2.30 6.60 9.04
N HIS A 125 2.99 7.02 7.99
CA HIS A 125 4.38 6.59 7.85
C HIS A 125 5.42 7.68 7.63
N LEU A 126 5.10 8.90 7.92
CA LEU A 126 6.12 9.95 8.01
C LEU A 126 6.59 10.14 9.45
N ARG A 127 6.26 9.22 10.30
CA ARG A 127 6.64 9.26 11.71
C ARG A 127 8.02 8.70 11.96
#